data_3fd08cd84c6c8e524d052a5daa945b8e
#
_entry.id   3fd08cd84c6c8e524d052a5daa945b8e
#
_cell.length_a   1.000
_cell.length_b   1.000
_cell.length_c   1.000
_cell.angle_alpha   90.00
_cell.angle_beta   90.00
_cell.angle_gamma   90.00
#
_symmetry.space_group_name_H-M   'P 1'
#
loop_
_entity.id
_entity.type
_entity.pdbx_description
1 polymer ?
#
loop_
_entity_poly.entity_id
_entity_poly.type
_entity_poly.pdbx_seq_one_letter_code
_entity_poly.pdbx_strand_id
1 'polypeptide(L)'
;MATLQFRLSSRVTNGKAEVLVRFYEAAFQERAKSRVFCPVSAWNEAEGLPTIPRRATSDTADISDARIKLEQLRDYVYERWFDEKYDARAGWLQQTIDDCFSIKPANAPKTIRDVYEEYVATKGTDWNTQKQYHVLLAALDRFAKKRTLYIDKITVQDIDAFAAFYRCEPVGKEFVRRAQNTVTSKLKRWRALQRFAVMRGYAPSSPFDRYTIPAEVYGTPIYLTTEERDALYAYQGLSDALRIQRDIFVFQCHVGCRVSDLVSLTKSSVSNGFLQYIPQKQRRSVPLTVRVPLSQVALEIIERYADIDGEELLPFIHPNNYNEAIHEITRAVGLDRVVTVPNKLTMQPEYKPLYEVVTSHTARKTFIEAVFRETKSERITSSFTGHADGSRAFSRYTEVDDDMKREILERLQRTKY
;
A
#
# COMPACT_ATOMS: atom_id res chain seq x y z
N MET A 1 26.06 27.74 6.25
CA MET A 1 25.23 26.75 5.52
C MET A 1 26.12 26.01 4.58
N ALA A 2 26.08 24.67 4.63
CA ALA A 2 26.89 23.83 3.75
C ALA A 2 26.52 24.08 2.28
N THR A 3 27.53 24.19 1.43
CA THR A 3 27.33 24.44 0.00
C THR A 3 28.16 23.47 -0.81
N LEU A 4 27.52 22.79 -1.76
CA LEU A 4 28.15 21.90 -2.72
C LEU A 4 27.99 22.45 -4.14
N GLN A 5 29.09 22.53 -4.86
CA GLN A 5 29.13 23.03 -6.25
C GLN A 5 29.78 22.00 -7.15
N PHE A 6 29.18 21.81 -8.33
CA PHE A 6 29.73 21.04 -9.43
C PHE A 6 30.31 21.95 -10.51
N ARG A 7 31.44 21.58 -11.10
CA ARG A 7 32.09 22.28 -12.20
C ARG A 7 32.73 21.28 -13.15
N LEU A 8 32.77 21.57 -14.43
CA LEU A 8 33.53 20.74 -15.34
C LEU A 8 35.04 20.95 -15.18
N SER A 9 35.79 19.87 -15.32
CA SER A 9 37.25 19.90 -15.47
C SER A 9 37.61 20.57 -16.78
N SER A 10 38.73 21.28 -16.78
CA SER A 10 39.30 21.82 -18.04
C SER A 10 39.85 20.76 -18.99
N ARG A 11 40.06 19.53 -18.49
CA ARG A 11 40.56 18.41 -19.30
C ARG A 11 39.38 17.72 -19.99
N VAL A 12 39.33 17.83 -21.30
CA VAL A 12 38.30 17.21 -22.14
C VAL A 12 38.90 16.02 -22.90
N THR A 13 38.20 14.90 -22.88
CA THR A 13 38.56 13.68 -23.63
C THR A 13 37.32 13.18 -24.37
N ASN A 14 37.40 13.04 -25.69
CA ASN A 14 36.30 12.62 -26.55
C ASN A 14 35.00 13.43 -26.36
N GLY A 15 35.13 14.77 -26.21
CA GLY A 15 33.98 15.66 -26.01
C GLY A 15 33.34 15.62 -24.60
N LYS A 16 33.88 14.81 -23.69
CA LYS A 16 33.42 14.70 -22.28
C LYS A 16 34.47 15.22 -21.32
N ALA A 17 34.01 15.83 -20.23
CA ALA A 17 34.88 16.27 -19.11
C ALA A 17 34.38 15.66 -17.81
N GLU A 18 35.33 15.40 -16.90
CA GLU A 18 35.00 14.97 -15.53
C GLU A 18 34.40 16.13 -14.76
N VAL A 19 33.34 15.85 -13.96
CA VAL A 19 32.77 16.85 -13.05
C VAL A 19 33.58 16.89 -11.76
N LEU A 20 34.02 18.08 -11.39
CA LEU A 20 34.71 18.35 -10.11
C LEU A 20 33.69 18.81 -9.09
N VAL A 21 33.90 18.39 -7.86
CA VAL A 21 33.04 18.72 -6.70
C VAL A 21 33.80 19.67 -5.78
N ARG A 22 33.16 20.74 -5.36
CA ARG A 22 33.64 21.63 -4.31
C ARG A 22 32.58 21.68 -3.21
N PHE A 23 33.01 21.38 -1.98
CA PHE A 23 32.16 21.46 -0.80
C PHE A 23 32.79 22.43 0.21
N TYR A 24 31.94 23.26 0.83
CA TYR A 24 32.40 24.19 1.87
C TYR A 24 31.28 24.51 2.88
N GLU A 25 31.67 24.57 4.16
CA GLU A 25 30.87 25.15 5.27
C GLU A 25 31.80 25.73 6.30
N ALA A 26 31.62 27.01 6.63
CA ALA A 26 32.48 27.74 7.58
C ALA A 26 33.99 27.60 7.22
N ALA A 27 34.79 27.05 8.11
CA ALA A 27 36.22 26.84 7.90
C ALA A 27 36.55 25.56 7.11
N PHE A 28 35.60 24.66 6.91
CA PHE A 28 35.80 23.41 6.14
C PHE A 28 35.63 23.66 4.67
N GLN A 29 36.62 23.32 3.87
CA GLN A 29 36.55 23.42 2.43
C GLN A 29 37.38 22.31 1.79
N GLU A 30 36.74 21.57 0.86
CA GLU A 30 37.39 20.53 0.06
C GLU A 30 37.01 20.56 -1.40
N ARG A 31 37.88 19.97 -2.21
CA ARG A 31 37.68 19.72 -3.64
C ARG A 31 38.00 18.26 -3.94
N ALA A 32 37.15 17.63 -4.78
CA ALA A 32 37.32 16.23 -5.13
C ALA A 32 36.88 15.98 -6.58
N LYS A 33 37.19 14.80 -7.10
CA LYS A 33 36.76 14.32 -8.41
C LYS A 33 35.51 13.49 -8.26
N SER A 34 34.43 13.83 -9.01
CA SER A 34 33.17 13.09 -8.90
C SER A 34 33.21 11.71 -9.55
N ARG A 35 34.17 11.44 -10.43
CA ARG A 35 34.22 10.28 -11.34
C ARG A 35 33.02 10.20 -12.32
N VAL A 36 32.21 11.24 -12.38
CA VAL A 36 31.13 11.38 -13.38
C VAL A 36 31.65 12.18 -14.56
N PHE A 37 31.49 11.65 -15.76
CA PHE A 37 31.87 12.31 -17.00
C PHE A 37 30.63 12.78 -17.74
N CYS A 38 30.65 14.00 -18.22
CA CYS A 38 29.54 14.64 -18.91
C CYS A 38 29.99 15.25 -20.24
N PRO A 39 29.19 15.15 -21.32
CA PRO A 39 29.43 15.91 -22.54
C PRO A 39 29.47 17.42 -22.23
N VAL A 40 30.55 18.08 -22.66
CA VAL A 40 30.76 19.53 -22.41
C VAL A 40 29.60 20.36 -22.98
N SER A 41 29.07 19.97 -24.12
CA SER A 41 27.95 20.64 -24.82
C SER A 41 26.63 20.60 -24.04
N ALA A 42 26.47 19.68 -23.08
CA ALA A 42 25.28 19.53 -22.28
C ALA A 42 25.35 20.23 -20.90
N TRP A 43 26.53 20.78 -20.57
CA TRP A 43 26.74 21.36 -19.25
C TRP A 43 26.09 22.74 -19.10
N ASN A 44 25.32 22.93 -18.04
CA ASN A 44 24.75 24.22 -17.66
C ASN A 44 25.55 24.81 -16.49
N GLU A 45 26.32 25.83 -16.76
CA GLU A 45 27.17 26.51 -15.77
C GLU A 45 26.36 27.17 -14.65
N ALA A 46 25.13 27.66 -14.93
CA ALA A 46 24.28 28.33 -13.95
C ALA A 46 23.67 27.36 -12.95
N GLU A 47 23.31 26.16 -13.42
CA GLU A 47 22.74 25.11 -12.56
C GLU A 47 23.84 24.23 -11.93
N GLY A 48 25.03 24.18 -12.50
CA GLY A 48 26.07 23.24 -12.15
C GLY A 48 25.70 21.78 -12.45
N LEU A 49 24.82 21.54 -13.42
CA LEU A 49 24.30 20.22 -13.79
C LEU A 49 24.15 20.11 -15.32
N PRO A 50 24.17 18.89 -15.88
CA PRO A 50 23.89 18.71 -17.30
C PRO A 50 22.41 18.96 -17.63
N THR A 51 22.14 19.63 -18.75
CA THR A 51 20.79 19.84 -19.27
C THR A 51 20.40 18.70 -20.20
N ILE A 52 19.31 18.01 -19.90
CA ILE A 52 18.77 16.93 -20.74
C ILE A 52 18.12 17.57 -21.97
N PRO A 53 18.54 17.22 -23.22
CA PRO A 53 17.97 17.80 -24.41
C PRO A 53 16.51 17.38 -24.61
N ARG A 54 15.67 18.29 -25.10
CA ARG A 54 14.24 18.01 -25.37
C ARG A 54 14.03 16.96 -26.48
N ARG A 55 14.99 16.83 -27.41
CA ARG A 55 14.98 15.79 -28.44
C ARG A 55 16.10 14.80 -28.16
N ALA A 56 15.78 13.51 -28.27
CA ALA A 56 16.76 12.45 -28.06
C ALA A 56 17.92 12.55 -29.07
N THR A 57 19.14 12.51 -28.56
CA THR A 57 20.40 12.45 -29.31
C THR A 57 21.15 11.18 -28.86
N SER A 58 22.25 10.84 -29.57
CA SER A 58 23.13 9.72 -29.17
C SER A 58 23.59 9.81 -27.72
N ASP A 59 23.76 11.02 -27.20
CA ASP A 59 24.33 11.28 -25.88
C ASP A 59 23.27 11.48 -24.78
N THR A 60 21.98 11.44 -25.13
CA THR A 60 20.90 11.71 -24.17
C THR A 60 20.92 10.75 -22.97
N ALA A 61 21.22 9.47 -23.19
CA ALA A 61 21.32 8.48 -22.14
C ALA A 61 22.47 8.79 -21.17
N ASP A 62 23.64 9.14 -21.70
CA ASP A 62 24.82 9.50 -20.91
C ASP A 62 24.61 10.80 -20.13
N ILE A 63 23.94 11.79 -20.74
CA ILE A 63 23.59 13.07 -20.10
C ILE A 63 22.62 12.85 -18.93
N SER A 64 21.59 12.02 -19.14
CA SER A 64 20.61 11.69 -18.12
C SER A 64 21.25 10.91 -16.96
N ASP A 65 22.08 9.92 -17.26
CA ASP A 65 22.82 9.15 -16.26
C ASP A 65 23.76 10.03 -15.44
N ALA A 66 24.51 10.93 -16.09
CA ALA A 66 25.39 11.88 -15.42
C ALA A 66 24.59 12.82 -14.48
N ARG A 67 23.45 13.33 -14.91
CA ARG A 67 22.60 14.20 -14.10
C ARG A 67 22.07 13.45 -12.87
N ILE A 68 21.53 12.25 -13.05
CA ILE A 68 21.01 11.42 -11.96
C ILE A 68 22.11 11.13 -10.92
N LYS A 69 23.31 10.75 -11.38
CA LYS A 69 24.45 10.48 -10.49
C LYS A 69 24.89 11.71 -9.70
N LEU A 70 24.90 12.88 -10.30
CA LEU A 70 25.27 14.12 -9.62
C LEU A 70 24.21 14.56 -8.61
N GLU A 71 22.93 14.40 -8.91
CA GLU A 71 21.85 14.67 -7.98
C GLU A 71 21.91 13.71 -6.78
N GLN A 72 22.11 12.40 -7.00
CA GLN A 72 22.33 11.41 -5.95
C GLN A 72 23.55 11.71 -5.08
N LEU A 73 24.67 12.11 -5.73
CA LEU A 73 25.88 12.48 -5.01
C LEU A 73 25.66 13.71 -4.11
N ARG A 74 24.94 14.71 -4.60
CA ARG A 74 24.62 15.90 -3.84
C ARG A 74 23.83 15.55 -2.58
N ASP A 75 22.80 14.77 -2.71
CA ASP A 75 21.92 14.38 -1.60
C ASP A 75 22.69 13.53 -0.58
N TYR A 76 23.51 12.57 -1.04
CA TYR A 76 24.34 11.72 -0.21
C TYR A 76 25.41 12.52 0.57
N VAL A 77 26.06 13.50 -0.06
CA VAL A 77 27.06 14.36 0.61
C VAL A 77 26.42 15.22 1.69
N TYR A 78 25.22 15.78 1.45
CA TYR A 78 24.52 16.56 2.47
C TYR A 78 24.04 15.71 3.64
N GLU A 79 23.49 14.51 3.38
CA GLU A 79 23.06 13.57 4.42
C GLU A 79 24.24 13.18 5.30
N ARG A 80 25.33 12.76 4.69
CA ARG A 80 26.55 12.35 5.41
C ARG A 80 27.22 13.50 6.18
N TRP A 81 27.21 14.71 5.61
CA TRP A 81 27.73 15.89 6.30
C TRP A 81 26.95 16.23 7.55
N PHE A 82 25.64 16.08 7.53
CA PHE A 82 24.81 16.32 8.71
C PHE A 82 25.20 15.43 9.89
N ASP A 83 25.57 14.20 9.62
CA ASP A 83 25.95 13.21 10.64
C ASP A 83 27.41 13.34 11.06
N GLU A 84 28.33 13.64 10.14
CA GLU A 84 29.79 13.53 10.33
C GLU A 84 30.54 14.87 10.40
N LYS A 85 29.88 16.02 10.31
CA LYS A 85 30.53 17.35 10.20
C LYS A 85 31.55 17.66 11.30
N TYR A 86 31.40 17.11 12.51
CA TYR A 86 32.32 17.33 13.64
C TYR A 86 33.55 16.44 13.57
N ASP A 87 33.51 15.35 12.83
CA ASP A 87 34.57 14.38 12.64
C ASP A 87 35.25 14.47 11.29
N ALA A 88 34.73 15.31 10.40
CA ALA A 88 35.22 15.48 9.03
C ALA A 88 36.66 16.03 9.02
N ARG A 89 37.55 15.32 8.33
CA ARG A 89 38.97 15.65 8.17
C ARG A 89 39.34 15.76 6.70
N ALA A 90 40.56 16.22 6.43
CA ALA A 90 41.06 16.29 5.06
C ALA A 90 40.92 14.96 4.32
N GLY A 91 40.33 15.02 3.10
CA GLY A 91 39.99 13.84 2.31
C GLY A 91 38.58 13.28 2.52
N TRP A 92 37.82 13.85 3.45
CA TRP A 92 36.43 13.42 3.74
C TRP A 92 35.56 13.46 2.49
N LEU A 93 35.61 14.54 1.71
CA LEU A 93 34.78 14.68 0.49
C LEU A 93 35.10 13.61 -0.54
N GLN A 94 36.40 13.34 -0.81
CA GLN A 94 36.76 12.29 -1.78
C GLN A 94 36.33 10.91 -1.30
N GLN A 95 36.51 10.61 -0.02
CA GLN A 95 36.06 9.36 0.57
C GLN A 95 34.53 9.23 0.50
N THR A 96 33.79 10.31 0.78
CA THR A 96 32.32 10.35 0.67
C THR A 96 31.87 10.09 -0.78
N ILE A 97 32.54 10.66 -1.78
CA ILE A 97 32.29 10.42 -3.20
C ILE A 97 32.59 8.96 -3.54
N ASP A 98 33.74 8.45 -3.08
CA ASP A 98 34.15 7.09 -3.33
C ASP A 98 33.17 6.08 -2.69
N ASP A 99 32.66 6.38 -1.51
CA ASP A 99 31.65 5.56 -0.83
C ASP A 99 30.27 5.65 -1.54
N CYS A 100 29.88 6.84 -2.02
CA CYS A 100 28.63 7.04 -2.79
C CYS A 100 28.60 6.20 -4.07
N PHE A 101 29.72 6.14 -4.80
CA PHE A 101 29.84 5.40 -6.05
C PHE A 101 30.55 4.04 -5.90
N SER A 102 31.23 3.81 -4.79
CA SER A 102 31.70 2.49 -4.42
C SER A 102 30.51 1.69 -3.88
N ILE A 103 29.77 1.07 -4.78
CA ILE A 103 29.07 -0.16 -4.44
C ILE A 103 30.18 -1.14 -4.09
N LYS A 104 30.65 -1.13 -2.80
CA LYS A 104 31.41 -2.26 -2.31
C LYS A 104 30.48 -3.45 -2.45
N PRO A 105 30.75 -4.42 -3.32
CA PRO A 105 29.98 -5.65 -3.28
C PRO A 105 30.09 -6.11 -1.83
N ALA A 106 28.96 -6.27 -1.16
CA ALA A 106 28.97 -6.85 0.17
C ALA A 106 29.81 -8.12 0.05
N ASN A 107 30.91 -8.23 0.80
CA ASN A 107 31.95 -9.26 0.62
C ASN A 107 31.45 -10.71 0.79
N ALA A 108 30.16 -10.87 1.05
CA ALA A 108 29.45 -12.15 1.03
C ALA A 108 28.14 -12.02 0.26
N PRO A 109 27.80 -12.99 -0.60
CA PRO A 109 26.51 -13.00 -1.30
C PRO A 109 25.38 -13.06 -0.29
N LYS A 110 24.46 -12.10 -0.38
CA LYS A 110 23.30 -12.02 0.53
C LYS A 110 22.19 -12.94 0.06
N THR A 111 21.63 -13.71 0.97
CA THR A 111 20.41 -14.46 0.71
C THR A 111 19.18 -13.55 0.73
N ILE A 112 18.06 -14.02 0.20
CA ILE A 112 16.79 -13.28 0.30
C ILE A 112 16.40 -13.04 1.77
N ARG A 113 16.76 -13.96 2.67
CA ARG A 113 16.51 -13.86 4.11
C ARG A 113 17.34 -12.77 4.76
N ASP A 114 18.65 -12.69 4.45
CA ASP A 114 19.52 -11.62 4.97
C ASP A 114 19.00 -10.24 4.56
N VAL A 115 18.57 -10.11 3.29
CA VAL A 115 17.98 -8.86 2.78
C VAL A 115 16.66 -8.52 3.48
N TYR A 116 15.84 -9.53 3.78
CA TYR A 116 14.60 -9.30 4.53
C TYR A 116 14.87 -8.81 5.96
N GLU A 117 15.80 -9.42 6.67
CA GLU A 117 16.14 -9.02 8.04
C GLU A 117 16.59 -7.56 8.10
N GLU A 118 17.45 -7.16 7.18
CA GLU A 118 17.88 -5.77 7.06
C GLU A 118 16.73 -4.83 6.62
N TYR A 119 15.88 -5.29 5.69
CA TYR A 119 14.70 -4.53 5.25
C TYR A 119 13.76 -4.21 6.42
N VAL A 120 13.47 -5.19 7.27
CA VAL A 120 12.62 -5.02 8.45
C VAL A 120 13.23 -4.06 9.44
N ALA A 121 14.52 -4.22 9.72
CA ALA A 121 15.26 -3.34 10.65
C ALA A 121 15.27 -1.88 10.15
N THR A 122 15.45 -1.68 8.83
CA THR A 122 15.53 -0.33 8.23
C THR A 122 14.14 0.34 8.10
N LYS A 123 13.10 -0.42 7.72
CA LYS A 123 11.77 0.15 7.40
C LYS A 123 10.82 0.21 8.59
N GLY A 124 11.14 -0.41 9.72
CA GLY A 124 10.27 -0.43 10.89
C GLY A 124 8.88 -1.01 10.59
N THR A 125 8.82 -2.10 9.82
CA THR A 125 7.54 -2.69 9.37
C THR A 125 6.72 -3.21 10.54
N ASP A 126 5.39 -3.11 10.44
CA ASP A 126 4.48 -3.66 11.44
C ASP A 126 4.43 -5.19 11.42
N TRP A 127 3.94 -5.78 12.52
CA TRP A 127 3.87 -7.24 12.70
C TRP A 127 3.08 -7.95 11.59
N ASN A 128 1.95 -7.38 11.13
CA ASN A 128 1.16 -7.98 10.06
C ASN A 128 1.92 -8.02 8.73
N THR A 129 2.66 -6.95 8.44
CA THR A 129 3.53 -6.88 7.26
C THR A 129 4.65 -7.90 7.38
N GLN A 130 5.32 -8.01 8.53
CA GLN A 130 6.35 -9.02 8.78
C GLN A 130 5.81 -10.44 8.62
N LYS A 131 4.63 -10.76 9.20
CA LYS A 131 3.95 -12.04 9.02
C LYS A 131 3.76 -12.41 7.55
N GLN A 132 3.41 -11.42 6.71
CA GLN A 132 3.26 -11.66 5.28
C GLN A 132 4.57 -11.93 4.56
N TYR A 133 5.69 -11.33 5.01
CA TYR A 133 7.02 -11.66 4.51
C TYR A 133 7.47 -13.03 4.99
N HIS A 134 7.22 -13.42 6.23
CA HIS A 134 7.52 -14.77 6.71
C HIS A 134 6.80 -15.85 5.88
N VAL A 135 5.53 -15.62 5.51
CA VAL A 135 4.80 -16.52 4.60
C VAL A 135 5.47 -16.59 3.23
N LEU A 136 6.00 -15.47 2.71
CA LEU A 136 6.77 -15.46 1.45
C LEU A 136 8.07 -16.25 1.60
N LEU A 137 8.87 -15.98 2.63
CA LEU A 137 10.15 -16.67 2.86
C LEU A 137 9.98 -18.18 3.01
N ALA A 138 8.99 -18.60 3.82
CA ALA A 138 8.67 -20.02 3.95
C ALA A 138 8.26 -20.67 2.63
N ALA A 139 7.55 -19.95 1.75
CA ALA A 139 7.22 -20.45 0.41
C ALA A 139 8.45 -20.51 -0.50
N LEU A 140 9.34 -19.53 -0.43
CA LEU A 140 10.62 -19.55 -1.17
C LEU A 140 11.54 -20.69 -0.71
N ASP A 141 11.60 -20.96 0.60
CA ASP A 141 12.39 -22.08 1.14
C ASP A 141 11.85 -23.42 0.61
N ARG A 142 10.54 -23.63 0.58
CA ARG A 142 9.92 -24.83 0.02
C ARG A 142 10.16 -24.96 -1.50
N PHE A 143 10.06 -23.85 -2.22
CA PHE A 143 10.37 -23.79 -3.66
C PHE A 143 11.82 -24.13 -3.95
N ALA A 144 12.73 -23.53 -3.19
CA ALA A 144 14.16 -23.74 -3.37
C ALA A 144 14.60 -25.14 -2.98
N LYS A 145 13.87 -25.84 -2.12
CA LYS A 145 14.24 -27.14 -1.52
C LYS A 145 15.60 -27.05 -0.81
N LYS A 146 16.66 -27.54 -1.47
CA LYS A 146 18.04 -27.52 -0.95
C LYS A 146 18.91 -26.40 -1.55
N ARG A 147 18.39 -25.63 -2.52
CA ARG A 147 19.11 -24.53 -3.18
C ARG A 147 19.06 -23.27 -2.33
N THR A 148 20.19 -22.64 -2.06
CA THR A 148 20.23 -21.32 -1.45
C THR A 148 19.86 -20.25 -2.49
N LEU A 149 18.91 -19.38 -2.17
CA LEU A 149 18.47 -18.28 -3.02
C LEU A 149 19.26 -17.02 -2.68
N TYR A 150 20.32 -16.75 -3.43
CA TYR A 150 21.06 -15.50 -3.36
C TYR A 150 20.35 -14.40 -4.14
N ILE A 151 20.26 -13.21 -3.56
CA ILE A 151 19.44 -12.11 -4.07
C ILE A 151 19.92 -11.61 -5.44
N ASP A 152 21.22 -11.64 -5.71
CA ASP A 152 21.89 -11.24 -6.95
C ASP A 152 21.84 -12.31 -8.06
N LYS A 153 21.44 -13.54 -7.72
CA LYS A 153 21.37 -14.68 -8.66
C LYS A 153 19.95 -15.03 -9.10
N ILE A 154 18.95 -14.27 -8.61
CA ILE A 154 17.55 -14.49 -9.01
C ILE A 154 17.36 -14.04 -10.45
N THR A 155 16.70 -14.89 -11.23
CA THR A 155 16.38 -14.66 -12.64
C THR A 155 14.87 -14.46 -12.85
N VAL A 156 14.48 -14.01 -14.04
CA VAL A 156 13.07 -13.95 -14.46
C VAL A 156 12.44 -15.34 -14.45
N GLN A 157 13.20 -16.36 -14.87
CA GLN A 157 12.76 -17.75 -14.87
C GLN A 157 12.51 -18.27 -13.45
N ASP A 158 13.29 -17.85 -12.45
CA ASP A 158 13.04 -18.19 -11.05
C ASP A 158 11.71 -17.58 -10.56
N ILE A 159 11.39 -16.36 -11.00
CA ILE A 159 10.11 -15.69 -10.65
C ILE A 159 8.93 -16.45 -11.27
N ASP A 160 9.01 -16.81 -12.54
CA ASP A 160 7.96 -17.58 -13.22
C ASP A 160 7.77 -18.96 -12.60
N ALA A 161 8.87 -19.68 -12.34
CA ALA A 161 8.84 -20.99 -11.71
C ALA A 161 8.25 -20.90 -10.28
N PHE A 162 8.63 -19.90 -9.50
CA PHE A 162 8.04 -19.67 -8.18
C PHE A 162 6.54 -19.34 -8.27
N ALA A 163 6.13 -18.48 -9.21
CA ALA A 163 4.73 -18.14 -9.38
C ALA A 163 3.87 -19.36 -9.73
N ALA A 164 4.36 -20.23 -10.61
CA ALA A 164 3.72 -21.49 -10.96
C ALA A 164 3.67 -22.45 -9.76
N PHE A 165 4.79 -22.65 -9.06
CA PHE A 165 4.89 -23.46 -7.86
C PHE A 165 3.91 -22.97 -6.78
N TYR A 166 3.95 -21.68 -6.45
CA TYR A 166 3.13 -21.13 -5.37
C TYR A 166 1.63 -21.14 -5.69
N ARG A 167 1.26 -21.11 -6.98
CA ARG A 167 -0.14 -21.23 -7.44
C ARG A 167 -0.72 -22.62 -7.17
N CYS A 168 0.07 -23.67 -7.33
CA CYS A 168 -0.36 -25.08 -7.26
C CYS A 168 0.46 -25.86 -6.23
N GLU A 169 0.90 -25.23 -5.16
CA GLU A 169 1.70 -25.88 -4.13
C GLU A 169 0.86 -26.93 -3.38
N PRO A 170 1.35 -28.16 -3.23
CA PRO A 170 0.70 -29.15 -2.40
C PRO A 170 0.77 -28.72 -0.94
N VAL A 171 -0.37 -28.76 -0.25
CA VAL A 171 -0.47 -28.53 1.19
C VAL A 171 -0.93 -29.85 1.83
N GLY A 172 0.00 -30.57 2.44
CA GLY A 172 -0.27 -31.90 2.97
C GLY A 172 -0.57 -32.91 1.85
N LYS A 173 -1.70 -33.62 1.94
CA LYS A 173 -2.15 -34.60 0.93
C LYS A 173 -2.99 -33.97 -0.19
N GLU A 174 -3.34 -32.69 -0.08
CA GLU A 174 -4.20 -31.98 -1.00
C GLU A 174 -3.43 -30.92 -1.81
N PHE A 175 -3.85 -30.71 -3.06
CA PHE A 175 -3.36 -29.62 -3.89
C PHE A 175 -4.24 -28.39 -3.66
N VAL A 176 -3.73 -27.41 -2.92
CA VAL A 176 -4.43 -26.14 -2.75
C VAL A 176 -4.02 -25.18 -3.87
N ARG A 177 -4.95 -24.94 -4.79
CA ARG A 177 -4.79 -23.86 -5.77
C ARG A 177 -4.96 -22.50 -5.07
N ARG A 178 -3.98 -21.64 -5.23
CA ARG A 178 -4.08 -20.26 -4.70
C ARG A 178 -4.63 -19.30 -5.74
N ALA A 179 -5.47 -18.38 -5.26
CA ALA A 179 -6.03 -17.32 -6.07
C ALA A 179 -4.95 -16.41 -6.67
N GLN A 180 -5.23 -15.83 -7.84
CA GLN A 180 -4.36 -14.88 -8.55
C GLN A 180 -3.83 -13.78 -7.62
N ASN A 181 -4.70 -13.12 -6.86
CA ASN A 181 -4.32 -12.02 -5.97
C ASN A 181 -3.36 -12.47 -4.86
N THR A 182 -3.47 -13.71 -4.41
CA THR A 182 -2.55 -14.28 -3.42
C THR A 182 -1.14 -14.42 -3.99
N VAL A 183 -1.02 -14.93 -5.22
CA VAL A 183 0.26 -15.04 -5.92
C VAL A 183 0.85 -13.65 -6.20
N THR A 184 0.05 -12.76 -6.81
CA THR A 184 0.42 -11.37 -7.10
C THR A 184 0.95 -10.64 -5.86
N SER A 185 0.29 -10.82 -4.71
CA SER A 185 0.70 -10.22 -3.44
C SER A 185 2.08 -10.70 -2.98
N LYS A 186 2.42 -11.98 -3.19
CA LYS A 186 3.75 -12.51 -2.86
C LYS A 186 4.82 -11.98 -3.81
N LEU A 187 4.53 -11.95 -5.10
CA LEU A 187 5.45 -11.37 -6.09
C LEU A 187 5.73 -9.89 -5.83
N LYS A 188 4.72 -9.10 -5.46
CA LYS A 188 4.90 -7.69 -5.08
C LYS A 188 5.84 -7.52 -3.87
N ARG A 189 5.74 -8.40 -2.85
CA ARG A 189 6.64 -8.39 -1.70
C ARG A 189 8.06 -8.80 -2.06
N TRP A 190 8.21 -9.85 -2.87
CA TRP A 190 9.53 -10.27 -3.35
C TRP A 190 10.18 -9.15 -4.18
N ARG A 191 9.43 -8.49 -5.07
CA ARG A 191 9.92 -7.31 -5.80
C ARG A 191 10.39 -6.20 -4.86
N ALA A 192 9.70 -5.97 -3.74
CA ALA A 192 10.12 -4.97 -2.76
C ALA A 192 11.49 -5.30 -2.13
N LEU A 193 11.75 -6.57 -1.80
CA LEU A 193 13.06 -7.02 -1.32
C LEU A 193 14.15 -6.89 -2.39
N GLN A 194 13.84 -7.25 -3.65
CA GLN A 194 14.77 -7.10 -4.77
C GLN A 194 15.16 -5.62 -5.00
N ARG A 195 14.19 -4.71 -4.98
CA ARG A 195 14.45 -3.27 -5.10
C ARG A 195 15.25 -2.72 -3.94
N PHE A 196 14.98 -3.19 -2.73
CA PHE A 196 15.79 -2.83 -1.57
C PHE A 196 17.22 -3.35 -1.70
N ALA A 197 17.41 -4.57 -2.18
CA ALA A 197 18.74 -5.13 -2.43
C ALA A 197 19.53 -4.34 -3.49
N VAL A 198 18.87 -3.88 -4.57
CA VAL A 198 19.50 -3.01 -5.57
C VAL A 198 19.89 -1.67 -4.95
N MET A 199 18.99 -1.05 -4.17
CA MET A 199 19.26 0.20 -3.47
C MET A 199 20.46 0.09 -2.49
N ARG A 200 20.63 -1.09 -1.86
CA ARG A 200 21.74 -1.39 -0.96
C ARG A 200 23.02 -1.86 -1.67
N GLY A 201 22.99 -2.01 -3.00
CA GLY A 201 24.12 -2.51 -3.78
C GLY A 201 24.38 -4.02 -3.67
N TYR A 202 23.43 -4.80 -3.15
CA TYR A 202 23.53 -6.26 -3.05
C TYR A 202 23.22 -6.97 -4.37
N ALA A 203 22.58 -6.29 -5.32
CA ALA A 203 22.33 -6.76 -6.65
C ALA A 203 22.47 -5.60 -7.66
N PRO A 204 23.00 -5.83 -8.88
CA PRO A 204 23.20 -4.77 -9.86
C PRO A 204 21.89 -4.28 -10.50
N SER A 205 20.86 -5.12 -10.54
CA SER A 205 19.53 -4.83 -11.08
C SER A 205 18.50 -5.79 -10.51
N SER A 206 17.21 -5.44 -10.65
CA SER A 206 16.12 -6.33 -10.23
C SER A 206 15.58 -7.12 -11.43
N PRO A 207 15.44 -8.46 -11.34
CA PRO A 207 14.79 -9.24 -12.40
C PRO A 207 13.31 -8.84 -12.60
N PHE A 208 12.68 -8.23 -11.59
CA PHE A 208 11.32 -7.69 -11.68
C PHE A 208 11.20 -6.46 -12.60
N ASP A 209 12.30 -5.84 -13.01
CA ASP A 209 12.26 -4.73 -13.98
C ASP A 209 11.91 -5.22 -15.38
N ARG A 210 12.15 -6.51 -15.65
CA ARG A 210 11.79 -7.21 -16.89
C ARG A 210 10.62 -8.20 -16.72
N TYR A 211 9.97 -8.19 -15.55
CA TYR A 211 8.87 -9.10 -15.22
C TYR A 211 7.59 -8.33 -14.95
N THR A 212 6.55 -8.64 -15.72
CA THR A 212 5.22 -8.07 -15.50
C THR A 212 4.47 -8.91 -14.46
N ILE A 213 4.34 -8.38 -13.24
CA ILE A 213 3.52 -9.03 -12.21
C ILE A 213 2.05 -8.96 -12.67
N PRO A 214 1.35 -10.12 -12.73
CA PRO A 214 -0.06 -10.16 -13.11
C PRO A 214 -0.90 -9.21 -12.25
N ALA A 215 -1.85 -8.50 -12.88
CA ALA A 215 -2.75 -7.59 -12.18
C ALA A 215 -3.62 -8.32 -11.16
N GLU A 216 -3.98 -7.62 -10.09
CA GLU A 216 -4.98 -8.12 -9.15
C GLU A 216 -6.36 -8.02 -9.79
N VAL A 217 -7.19 -9.02 -9.54
CA VAL A 217 -8.55 -9.09 -10.05
C VAL A 217 -9.52 -8.93 -8.89
N TYR A 218 -10.48 -8.06 -9.09
CA TYR A 218 -11.52 -7.74 -8.11
C TYR A 218 -12.88 -7.85 -8.78
N GLY A 219 -13.86 -8.34 -8.02
CA GLY A 219 -15.27 -8.30 -8.44
C GLY A 219 -15.90 -6.95 -8.15
N THR A 220 -17.12 -6.78 -8.66
CA THR A 220 -17.98 -5.65 -8.29
C THR A 220 -18.21 -5.62 -6.78
N PRO A 221 -18.15 -4.45 -6.15
CA PRO A 221 -18.41 -4.33 -4.72
C PRO A 221 -19.82 -4.83 -4.37
N ILE A 222 -19.93 -5.70 -3.37
CA ILE A 222 -21.20 -6.17 -2.83
C ILE A 222 -21.53 -5.35 -1.60
N TYR A 223 -22.72 -4.79 -1.57
CA TYR A 223 -23.29 -4.00 -0.48
C TYR A 223 -24.75 -4.38 -0.23
N LEU A 224 -25.30 -4.00 0.91
CA LEU A 224 -26.71 -4.12 1.23
C LEU A 224 -27.47 -2.93 0.66
N THR A 225 -28.69 -3.17 0.17
CA THR A 225 -29.61 -2.05 -0.08
C THR A 225 -30.10 -1.46 1.26
N THR A 226 -30.73 -0.30 1.19
CA THR A 226 -31.35 0.31 2.39
C THR A 226 -32.39 -0.62 3.00
N GLU A 227 -33.23 -1.22 2.16
CA GLU A 227 -34.29 -2.15 2.58
C GLU A 227 -33.71 -3.42 3.21
N GLU A 228 -32.64 -3.99 2.66
CA GLU A 228 -31.95 -5.16 3.24
C GLU A 228 -31.32 -4.83 4.60
N ARG A 229 -30.69 -3.65 4.74
CA ARG A 229 -30.13 -3.18 6.02
C ARG A 229 -31.22 -2.96 7.07
N ASP A 230 -32.31 -2.32 6.68
CA ASP A 230 -33.43 -2.00 7.58
C ASP A 230 -34.20 -3.27 7.98
N ALA A 231 -34.34 -4.24 7.07
CA ALA A 231 -34.90 -5.56 7.37
C ALA A 231 -34.03 -6.31 8.40
N LEU A 232 -32.69 -6.22 8.29
CA LEU A 232 -31.78 -6.77 9.32
C LEU A 232 -32.07 -6.16 10.70
N TYR A 233 -32.16 -4.83 10.78
CA TYR A 233 -32.39 -4.14 12.05
C TYR A 233 -33.74 -4.49 12.67
N ALA A 234 -34.78 -4.62 11.84
CA ALA A 234 -36.16 -4.92 12.28
C ALA A 234 -36.38 -6.38 12.69
N TYR A 235 -35.52 -7.31 12.25
CA TYR A 235 -35.75 -8.74 12.45
C TYR A 235 -35.63 -9.17 13.91
N GLN A 236 -36.66 -9.87 14.46
CA GLN A 236 -36.74 -10.26 15.88
C GLN A 236 -36.45 -11.75 16.12
N GLY A 237 -36.29 -12.58 15.06
CA GLY A 237 -36.18 -14.04 15.19
C GLY A 237 -34.79 -14.57 15.55
N LEU A 238 -33.89 -13.73 16.11
CA LEU A 238 -32.53 -14.11 16.48
C LEU A 238 -32.42 -14.44 17.97
N SER A 239 -31.49 -15.33 18.31
CA SER A 239 -31.01 -15.48 19.66
C SER A 239 -30.38 -14.19 20.20
N ASP A 240 -30.29 -14.02 21.51
CA ASP A 240 -29.72 -12.83 22.14
C ASP A 240 -28.28 -12.60 21.68
N ALA A 241 -27.48 -13.66 21.58
CA ALA A 241 -26.10 -13.57 21.10
C ALA A 241 -26.00 -13.06 19.63
N LEU A 242 -26.85 -13.58 18.76
CA LEU A 242 -26.88 -13.14 17.35
C LEU A 242 -27.49 -11.75 17.20
N ARG A 243 -28.48 -11.40 18.05
CA ARG A 243 -29.07 -10.06 18.05
C ARG A 243 -28.04 -8.98 18.36
N ILE A 244 -27.15 -9.23 19.32
CA ILE A 244 -26.03 -8.34 19.64
C ILE A 244 -25.14 -8.16 18.40
N GLN A 245 -24.76 -9.23 17.74
CA GLN A 245 -23.88 -9.14 16.55
C GLN A 245 -24.60 -8.51 15.35
N ARG A 246 -25.92 -8.70 15.19
CA ARG A 246 -26.75 -8.00 14.23
C ARG A 246 -26.72 -6.50 14.46
N ASP A 247 -26.91 -6.05 15.71
CA ASP A 247 -26.89 -4.64 16.06
C ASP A 247 -25.52 -4.01 15.77
N ILE A 248 -24.43 -4.70 16.09
CA ILE A 248 -23.07 -4.27 15.79
C ILE A 248 -22.85 -4.17 14.26
N PHE A 249 -23.37 -5.11 13.48
CA PHE A 249 -23.26 -5.09 12.03
C PHE A 249 -24.08 -3.95 11.40
N VAL A 250 -25.30 -3.70 11.89
CA VAL A 250 -26.12 -2.57 11.48
C VAL A 250 -25.45 -1.25 11.86
N PHE A 251 -24.92 -1.13 13.08
CA PHE A 251 -24.12 0.03 13.49
C PHE A 251 -22.96 0.27 12.52
N GLN A 252 -22.22 -0.80 12.19
CA GLN A 252 -21.12 -0.69 11.22
C GLN A 252 -21.58 -0.23 9.84
N CYS A 253 -22.79 -0.60 9.38
CA CYS A 253 -23.41 -0.10 8.16
C CYS A 253 -23.76 1.40 8.22
N HIS A 254 -23.94 1.96 9.41
CA HIS A 254 -24.23 3.37 9.61
C HIS A 254 -23.02 4.26 9.86
N VAL A 255 -21.84 3.70 10.17
CA VAL A 255 -20.63 4.47 10.46
C VAL A 255 -19.46 4.15 9.51
N GLY A 256 -19.52 3.05 8.78
CA GLY A 256 -18.57 2.70 7.74
C GLY A 256 -17.15 2.40 8.20
N CYS A 257 -16.88 2.20 9.51
CA CYS A 257 -15.55 1.90 10.02
C CYS A 257 -15.09 0.47 9.62
N ARG A 258 -13.78 0.24 9.61
CA ARG A 258 -13.24 -1.12 9.43
C ARG A 258 -13.49 -1.95 10.69
N VAL A 259 -13.57 -3.26 10.54
CA VAL A 259 -13.74 -4.16 11.72
C VAL A 259 -12.63 -3.96 12.76
N SER A 260 -11.39 -3.73 12.34
CA SER A 260 -10.29 -3.44 13.27
C SER A 260 -10.50 -2.15 14.06
N ASP A 261 -11.07 -1.14 13.41
CA ASP A 261 -11.39 0.14 14.05
C ASP A 261 -12.61 -0.03 14.95
N LEU A 262 -13.66 -0.74 14.48
CA LEU A 262 -14.88 -1.04 15.23
C LEU A 262 -14.60 -1.69 16.61
N VAL A 263 -13.76 -2.72 16.64
CA VAL A 263 -13.35 -3.41 17.89
C VAL A 263 -12.60 -2.48 18.84
N SER A 264 -11.96 -1.43 18.34
CA SER A 264 -11.20 -0.49 19.18
C SER A 264 -11.98 0.77 19.58
N LEU A 265 -13.27 0.85 19.22
CA LEU A 265 -14.12 1.97 19.65
C LEU A 265 -14.43 1.87 21.15
N THR A 266 -14.34 2.99 21.82
CA THR A 266 -14.67 3.14 23.22
C THR A 266 -15.82 4.12 23.42
N LYS A 267 -16.42 4.14 24.60
CA LYS A 267 -17.45 5.11 24.97
C LYS A 267 -16.99 6.57 24.74
N SER A 268 -15.68 6.84 24.95
CA SER A 268 -15.07 8.15 24.69
C SER A 268 -14.92 8.47 23.18
N SER A 269 -15.08 7.49 22.29
CA SER A 269 -15.11 7.73 20.84
C SER A 269 -16.36 8.48 20.37
N VAL A 270 -17.37 8.60 21.22
CA VAL A 270 -18.63 9.29 20.91
C VAL A 270 -18.70 10.61 21.67
N SER A 271 -18.91 11.70 20.94
CA SER A 271 -19.06 13.03 21.51
C SER A 271 -19.95 13.91 20.64
N ASN A 272 -20.92 14.61 21.28
CA ASN A 272 -21.80 15.56 20.62
C ASN A 272 -22.50 15.03 19.35
N GLY A 273 -22.96 13.77 19.39
CA GLY A 273 -23.63 13.13 18.23
C GLY A 273 -22.69 12.69 17.11
N PHE A 274 -21.37 12.67 17.35
CA PHE A 274 -20.38 12.23 16.39
C PHE A 274 -19.57 11.05 16.93
N LEU A 275 -19.25 10.12 16.05
CA LEU A 275 -18.20 9.12 16.25
C LEU A 275 -16.87 9.70 15.76
N GLN A 276 -15.84 9.63 16.62
CA GLN A 276 -14.49 10.12 16.29
C GLN A 276 -13.45 9.05 16.59
N TYR A 277 -12.58 8.76 15.63
CA TYR A 277 -11.51 7.79 15.84
C TYR A 277 -10.37 8.02 14.84
N ILE A 278 -9.17 7.53 15.18
CA ILE A 278 -8.03 7.48 14.27
C ILE A 278 -7.93 6.05 13.74
N PRO A 279 -8.10 5.82 12.40
CA PRO A 279 -8.01 4.48 11.84
C PRO A 279 -6.69 3.80 12.17
N GLN A 280 -6.72 2.56 12.64
CA GLN A 280 -5.54 1.80 13.05
C GLN A 280 -4.47 1.73 11.95
N LYS A 281 -4.90 1.59 10.70
CA LYS A 281 -4.00 1.55 9.54
C LYS A 281 -3.23 2.86 9.30
N GLN A 282 -3.72 3.99 9.82
CA GLN A 282 -3.12 5.32 9.63
C GLN A 282 -2.36 5.81 10.87
N ARG A 283 -2.40 5.11 11.98
CA ARG A 283 -1.73 5.53 13.24
C ARG A 283 -0.22 5.73 13.10
N ARG A 284 0.41 5.08 12.11
CA ARG A 284 1.86 5.17 11.84
C ARG A 284 2.25 6.15 10.72
N SER A 285 1.26 6.78 10.09
CA SER A 285 1.45 7.86 9.13
C SER A 285 0.95 9.17 9.77
N VAL A 286 0.66 10.18 8.98
CA VAL A 286 -0.01 11.38 9.50
C VAL A 286 -1.40 10.97 10.02
N PRO A 287 -1.65 10.99 11.36
CA PRO A 287 -2.91 10.52 11.90
C PRO A 287 -4.04 11.46 11.47
N LEU A 288 -4.95 10.93 10.66
CA LEU A 288 -6.17 11.65 10.27
C LEU A 288 -7.32 11.18 11.15
N THR A 289 -7.92 12.09 11.92
CA THR A 289 -9.13 11.80 12.69
C THR A 289 -10.32 11.70 11.73
N VAL A 290 -10.96 10.56 11.73
CA VAL A 290 -12.25 10.34 11.06
C VAL A 290 -13.35 10.81 12.01
N ARG A 291 -14.29 11.60 11.49
CA ARG A 291 -15.44 12.10 12.24
C ARG A 291 -16.72 11.82 11.46
N VAL A 292 -17.60 11.01 12.03
CA VAL A 292 -18.85 10.56 11.40
C VAL A 292 -20.04 11.01 12.26
N PRO A 293 -21.01 11.79 11.72
CA PRO A 293 -22.23 12.06 12.44
C PRO A 293 -23.04 10.77 12.62
N LEU A 294 -23.56 10.56 13.82
CA LEU A 294 -24.33 9.35 14.14
C LEU A 294 -25.77 9.50 13.69
N SER A 295 -26.26 8.52 12.93
CA SER A 295 -27.68 8.40 12.61
C SER A 295 -28.50 8.02 13.86
N GLN A 296 -29.82 8.21 13.80
CA GLN A 296 -30.71 7.84 14.89
C GLN A 296 -30.58 6.35 15.27
N VAL A 297 -30.52 5.45 14.27
CA VAL A 297 -30.32 4.02 14.49
C VAL A 297 -28.99 3.73 15.20
N ALA A 298 -27.92 4.42 14.80
CA ALA A 298 -26.61 4.25 15.44
C ALA A 298 -26.64 4.70 16.92
N LEU A 299 -27.35 5.81 17.23
CA LEU A 299 -27.53 6.28 18.59
C LEU A 299 -28.36 5.30 19.43
N GLU A 300 -29.46 4.79 18.91
CA GLU A 300 -30.29 3.77 19.57
C GLU A 300 -29.51 2.50 19.90
N ILE A 301 -28.64 2.07 18.99
CA ILE A 301 -27.76 0.90 19.24
C ILE A 301 -26.76 1.21 20.35
N ILE A 302 -26.13 2.38 20.35
CA ILE A 302 -25.19 2.80 21.40
C ILE A 302 -25.90 2.83 22.75
N GLU A 303 -27.09 3.45 22.82
CA GLU A 303 -27.87 3.56 24.06
C GLU A 303 -28.28 2.16 24.59
N ARG A 304 -28.64 1.23 23.71
CA ARG A 304 -29.00 -0.16 24.07
C ARG A 304 -27.87 -0.89 24.81
N TYR A 305 -26.63 -0.54 24.53
CA TYR A 305 -25.45 -1.15 25.13
C TYR A 305 -24.65 -0.18 26.03
N ALA A 306 -25.28 0.91 26.49
CA ALA A 306 -24.60 1.93 27.31
C ALA A 306 -24.10 1.36 28.67
N ASP A 307 -24.86 0.39 29.24
CA ASP A 307 -24.60 -0.18 30.57
C ASP A 307 -23.67 -1.39 30.56
N ILE A 308 -23.01 -1.70 29.41
CA ILE A 308 -22.00 -2.77 29.40
C ILE A 308 -20.79 -2.38 30.26
N ASP A 309 -20.25 -3.35 30.97
CA ASP A 309 -19.03 -3.16 31.75
C ASP A 309 -17.84 -2.85 30.83
N GLY A 310 -16.93 -1.99 31.28
CA GLY A 310 -15.72 -1.62 30.55
C GLY A 310 -15.85 -0.36 29.70
N GLU A 311 -14.80 -0.08 28.97
CA GLU A 311 -14.64 1.12 28.13
C GLU A 311 -15.12 0.91 26.68
N GLU A 312 -15.37 -0.32 26.27
CA GLU A 312 -15.80 -0.68 24.92
C GLU A 312 -17.13 -0.01 24.58
N LEU A 313 -17.27 0.46 23.33
CA LEU A 313 -18.51 1.08 22.87
C LEU A 313 -19.62 0.03 22.68
N LEU A 314 -19.30 -1.14 22.19
CA LEU A 314 -20.24 -2.24 21.88
C LEU A 314 -19.68 -3.59 22.31
N PRO A 315 -20.53 -4.57 22.70
CA PRO A 315 -20.10 -5.89 23.18
C PRO A 315 -19.66 -6.80 22.03
N PHE A 316 -18.49 -6.54 21.45
CA PHE A 316 -17.98 -7.21 20.27
C PHE A 316 -17.41 -8.59 20.59
N ILE A 317 -17.76 -9.60 19.79
CA ILE A 317 -17.11 -10.91 19.85
C ILE A 317 -15.77 -10.91 19.13
N HIS A 318 -14.99 -12.00 19.29
CA HIS A 318 -13.73 -12.11 18.57
C HIS A 318 -13.91 -11.98 17.03
N PRO A 319 -13.09 -11.20 16.32
CA PRO A 319 -13.27 -10.90 14.88
C PRO A 319 -13.40 -12.13 13.96
N ASN A 320 -12.80 -13.27 14.34
CA ASN A 320 -12.91 -14.50 13.55
C ASN A 320 -14.34 -15.05 13.51
N ASN A 321 -15.08 -14.92 14.62
CA ASN A 321 -16.44 -15.44 14.76
C ASN A 321 -17.48 -14.44 14.22
N TYR A 322 -17.11 -13.18 14.09
CA TYR A 322 -18.03 -12.11 13.66
C TYR A 322 -18.56 -12.32 12.23
N ASN A 323 -17.72 -12.74 11.28
CA ASN A 323 -18.20 -13.03 9.93
C ASN A 323 -19.09 -14.27 9.87
N GLU A 324 -18.86 -15.27 10.71
CA GLU A 324 -19.74 -16.45 10.83
C GLU A 324 -21.12 -16.04 11.36
N ALA A 325 -21.15 -15.21 12.41
CA ALA A 325 -22.39 -14.65 12.93
C ALA A 325 -23.13 -13.81 11.88
N ILE A 326 -22.43 -12.98 11.09
CA ILE A 326 -23.03 -12.21 9.99
C ILE A 326 -23.70 -13.15 8.98
N HIS A 327 -23.05 -14.25 8.57
CA HIS A 327 -23.64 -15.22 7.62
C HIS A 327 -24.88 -15.87 8.20
N GLU A 328 -24.87 -16.24 9.49
CA GLU A 328 -26.03 -16.85 10.16
C GLU A 328 -27.19 -15.85 10.26
N ILE A 329 -26.92 -14.62 10.67
CA ILE A 329 -27.90 -13.53 10.77
C ILE A 329 -28.54 -13.24 9.41
N THR A 330 -27.72 -13.03 8.37
CA THR A 330 -28.21 -12.66 7.03
C THR A 330 -28.99 -13.79 6.38
N ARG A 331 -28.66 -15.05 6.69
CA ARG A 331 -29.43 -16.22 6.28
C ARG A 331 -30.78 -16.28 7.01
N ALA A 332 -30.80 -16.04 8.31
CA ALA A 332 -32.03 -16.05 9.11
C ALA A 332 -33.01 -14.96 8.67
N VAL A 333 -32.51 -13.80 8.26
CA VAL A 333 -33.33 -12.69 7.74
C VAL A 333 -33.82 -12.97 6.30
N GLY A 334 -33.21 -13.93 5.58
CA GLY A 334 -33.57 -14.27 4.21
C GLY A 334 -32.97 -13.34 3.17
N LEU A 335 -31.73 -12.87 3.37
CA LEU A 335 -31.04 -12.08 2.35
C LEU A 335 -30.52 -12.99 1.22
N ASP A 336 -31.40 -13.48 0.39
CA ASP A 336 -31.15 -14.50 -0.65
C ASP A 336 -30.95 -13.91 -2.06
N ARG A 337 -30.99 -12.58 -2.19
CA ARG A 337 -30.69 -11.90 -3.47
C ARG A 337 -29.42 -12.47 -4.09
N VAL A 338 -29.52 -12.91 -5.35
CA VAL A 338 -28.39 -13.47 -6.08
C VAL A 338 -27.42 -12.37 -6.49
N VAL A 339 -26.15 -12.55 -6.15
CA VAL A 339 -25.06 -11.66 -6.52
C VAL A 339 -24.00 -12.39 -7.32
N THR A 340 -23.35 -11.68 -8.23
CA THR A 340 -22.26 -12.22 -9.02
C THR A 340 -20.93 -11.95 -8.32
N VAL A 341 -20.17 -13.01 -8.07
CA VAL A 341 -18.83 -12.95 -7.51
C VAL A 341 -17.83 -13.62 -8.45
N PRO A 342 -16.60 -13.12 -8.59
CA PRO A 342 -15.59 -13.85 -9.35
C PRO A 342 -15.13 -15.07 -8.54
N ASN A 343 -15.12 -16.23 -9.15
CA ASN A 343 -14.41 -17.38 -8.62
C ASN A 343 -12.93 -17.03 -8.53
N LYS A 344 -12.38 -17.07 -7.33
CA LYS A 344 -10.98 -16.65 -7.08
C LYS A 344 -9.93 -17.54 -7.78
N LEU A 345 -10.31 -18.75 -8.17
CA LEU A 345 -9.40 -19.74 -8.80
C LEU A 345 -9.55 -19.80 -10.31
N THR A 346 -10.80 -19.80 -10.81
CA THR A 346 -11.10 -19.94 -12.24
C THR A 346 -11.28 -18.61 -12.94
N MET A 347 -11.50 -17.54 -12.18
CA MET A 347 -11.83 -16.18 -12.66
C MET A 347 -13.17 -16.08 -13.40
N GLN A 348 -13.97 -17.15 -13.40
CA GLN A 348 -15.31 -17.16 -13.97
C GLN A 348 -16.31 -16.56 -12.97
N PRO A 349 -17.42 -15.97 -13.46
CA PRO A 349 -18.48 -15.52 -12.57
C PRO A 349 -19.14 -16.70 -11.86
N GLU A 350 -19.39 -16.55 -10.57
CA GLU A 350 -20.22 -17.42 -9.75
C GLU A 350 -21.43 -16.63 -9.26
N TYR A 351 -22.57 -17.29 -9.20
CA TYR A 351 -23.82 -16.74 -8.68
C TYR A 351 -24.07 -17.30 -7.28
N LYS A 352 -24.13 -16.43 -6.30
CA LYS A 352 -24.31 -16.83 -4.89
C LYS A 352 -25.40 -16.00 -4.23
N PRO A 353 -26.17 -16.57 -3.30
CA PRO A 353 -27.04 -15.77 -2.47
C PRO A 353 -26.24 -14.81 -1.61
N LEU A 354 -26.80 -13.63 -1.36
CA LEU A 354 -26.10 -12.54 -0.65
C LEU A 354 -25.60 -12.98 0.73
N TYR A 355 -26.38 -13.77 1.48
CA TYR A 355 -26.00 -14.26 2.80
C TYR A 355 -24.71 -15.09 2.83
N GLU A 356 -24.27 -15.69 1.71
CA GLU A 356 -23.00 -16.44 1.65
C GLU A 356 -21.76 -15.55 1.49
N VAL A 357 -21.94 -14.30 1.07
CA VAL A 357 -20.83 -13.43 0.68
C VAL A 357 -20.73 -12.15 1.49
N VAL A 358 -21.75 -11.85 2.30
CA VAL A 358 -21.75 -10.71 3.22
C VAL A 358 -20.71 -10.92 4.31
N THR A 359 -19.95 -9.89 4.60
CA THR A 359 -18.91 -9.87 5.63
C THR A 359 -18.90 -8.52 6.34
N SER A 360 -18.13 -8.40 7.41
CA SER A 360 -17.89 -7.12 8.09
C SER A 360 -17.43 -6.01 7.14
N HIS A 361 -16.73 -6.36 6.05
CA HIS A 361 -16.32 -5.40 5.04
C HIS A 361 -17.48 -4.94 4.14
N THR A 362 -18.52 -5.76 4.02
CA THR A 362 -19.77 -5.39 3.31
C THR A 362 -20.47 -4.24 4.03
N ALA A 363 -20.52 -4.22 5.37
CA ALA A 363 -21.08 -3.10 6.11
C ALA A 363 -20.43 -1.76 5.74
N ARG A 364 -19.11 -1.74 5.65
CA ARG A 364 -18.38 -0.53 5.21
C ARG A 364 -18.70 -0.15 3.77
N LYS A 365 -18.83 -1.13 2.87
CA LYS A 365 -19.24 -0.87 1.47
C LYS A 365 -20.66 -0.31 1.40
N THR A 366 -21.58 -0.84 2.20
CA THR A 366 -22.97 -0.35 2.31
C THR A 366 -22.99 1.13 2.73
N PHE A 367 -22.19 1.51 3.73
CA PHE A 367 -22.08 2.91 4.13
C PHE A 367 -21.52 3.80 3.01
N ILE A 368 -20.42 3.36 2.38
CA ILE A 368 -19.77 4.12 1.30
C ILE A 368 -20.73 4.33 0.14
N GLU A 369 -21.43 3.27 -0.27
CA GLU A 369 -22.42 3.31 -1.35
C GLU A 369 -23.56 4.30 -1.03
N ALA A 370 -24.13 4.20 0.17
CA ALA A 370 -25.21 5.09 0.60
C ALA A 370 -24.78 6.57 0.59
N VAL A 371 -23.59 6.89 1.14
CA VAL A 371 -23.07 8.26 1.14
C VAL A 371 -22.72 8.74 -0.27
N PHE A 372 -22.12 7.85 -1.11
CA PHE A 372 -21.77 8.20 -2.47
C PHE A 372 -22.99 8.39 -3.35
N ARG A 373 -24.01 7.55 -3.22
CA ARG A 373 -25.28 7.67 -3.94
C ARG A 373 -25.97 9.01 -3.67
N GLU A 374 -25.91 9.48 -2.45
CA GLU A 374 -26.48 10.77 -2.05
C GLU A 374 -25.64 11.97 -2.52
N THR A 375 -24.32 11.89 -2.28
CA THR A 375 -23.43 13.05 -2.48
C THR A 375 -22.88 13.16 -3.90
N LYS A 376 -22.81 12.06 -4.63
CA LYS A 376 -22.12 11.91 -5.94
C LYS A 376 -20.67 12.43 -5.91
N SER A 377 -20.05 12.47 -4.73
CA SER A 377 -18.72 13.05 -4.50
C SER A 377 -17.79 12.08 -3.79
N GLU A 378 -16.73 11.64 -4.49
CA GLU A 378 -15.67 10.83 -3.89
C GLU A 378 -15.00 11.55 -2.72
N ARG A 379 -14.77 12.84 -2.84
CA ARG A 379 -14.12 13.66 -1.80
C ARG A 379 -14.96 13.70 -0.51
N ILE A 380 -16.25 13.92 -0.63
CA ILE A 380 -17.15 13.95 0.55
C ILE A 380 -17.18 12.55 1.16
N THR A 381 -17.40 11.49 0.36
CA THR A 381 -17.50 10.12 0.83
C THR A 381 -16.19 9.65 1.48
N SER A 382 -15.03 10.02 0.92
CA SER A 382 -13.73 9.67 1.48
C SER A 382 -13.49 10.31 2.86
N SER A 383 -14.02 11.52 3.10
CA SER A 383 -13.90 12.20 4.39
C SER A 383 -14.58 11.46 5.54
N PHE A 384 -15.70 10.75 5.28
CA PHE A 384 -16.37 9.91 6.25
C PHE A 384 -15.64 8.61 6.58
N THR A 385 -14.76 8.16 5.71
CA THR A 385 -14.18 6.81 5.81
C THR A 385 -12.67 6.80 6.00
N GLY A 386 -12.02 7.98 5.93
CA GLY A 386 -10.57 8.13 6.06
C GLY A 386 -9.80 7.45 4.93
N HIS A 387 -10.34 7.45 3.70
CA HIS A 387 -9.56 7.07 2.53
C HIS A 387 -8.70 8.24 2.07
N ALA A 388 -7.48 7.95 1.60
CA ALA A 388 -6.66 8.96 0.95
C ALA A 388 -7.30 9.37 -0.39
N ASP A 389 -7.19 10.64 -0.74
CA ASP A 389 -7.64 11.17 -2.03
C ASP A 389 -6.97 10.40 -3.18
N GLY A 390 -7.75 10.07 -4.23
CA GLY A 390 -7.27 9.33 -5.38
C GLY A 390 -6.92 7.86 -5.12
N SER A 391 -7.35 7.28 -4.02
CA SER A 391 -7.13 5.88 -3.70
C SER A 391 -7.83 4.95 -4.71
N ARG A 392 -7.05 4.18 -5.49
CA ARG A 392 -7.59 3.14 -6.40
C ARG A 392 -8.47 2.10 -5.69
N ALA A 393 -8.28 1.91 -4.39
CA ALA A 393 -9.15 1.05 -3.60
C ALA A 393 -10.52 1.70 -3.38
N PHE A 394 -10.56 3.03 -3.25
CA PHE A 394 -11.78 3.78 -3.04
C PHE A 394 -12.60 3.93 -4.33
N SER A 395 -11.97 4.23 -5.47
CA SER A 395 -12.65 4.38 -6.75
C SER A 395 -13.47 3.14 -7.18
N ARG A 396 -13.20 1.96 -6.61
CA ARG A 396 -14.02 0.76 -6.83
C ARG A 396 -15.35 0.78 -6.09
N TYR A 397 -15.48 1.57 -5.03
CA TYR A 397 -16.72 1.71 -4.26
C TYR A 397 -17.61 2.83 -4.80
N THR A 398 -17.07 3.65 -5.69
CA THR A 398 -17.75 4.79 -6.31
C THR A 398 -18.02 4.56 -7.79
N GLU A 399 -18.08 3.29 -8.19
CA GLU A 399 -18.43 2.90 -9.55
C GLU A 399 -19.90 3.26 -9.83
N VAL A 400 -20.12 4.00 -10.91
CA VAL A 400 -21.48 4.44 -11.30
C VAL A 400 -22.20 3.23 -11.92
N ASP A 401 -23.13 2.65 -11.18
CA ASP A 401 -23.95 1.54 -11.65
C ASP A 401 -25.04 2.01 -12.65
N ASP A 402 -25.72 1.05 -13.25
CA ASP A 402 -26.73 1.35 -14.27
C ASP A 402 -27.99 2.01 -13.68
N ASP A 403 -28.29 1.77 -12.42
CA ASP A 403 -29.41 2.42 -11.73
C ASP A 403 -29.12 3.89 -11.48
N MET A 404 -27.88 4.22 -11.05
CA MET A 404 -27.44 5.60 -10.96
C MET A 404 -27.47 6.33 -12.31
N LYS A 405 -27.10 5.66 -13.39
CA LYS A 405 -27.20 6.23 -14.75
C LYS A 405 -28.65 6.52 -15.12
N ARG A 406 -29.58 5.60 -14.79
CA ARG A 406 -31.03 5.80 -15.02
C ARG A 406 -31.56 6.97 -14.20
N GLU A 407 -31.27 7.03 -12.90
CA GLU A 407 -31.67 8.13 -12.03
C GLU A 407 -31.19 9.50 -12.55
N ILE A 408 -29.93 9.57 -13.02
CA ILE A 408 -29.39 10.81 -13.60
C ILE A 408 -30.17 11.20 -14.87
N LEU A 409 -30.44 10.25 -15.75
CA LEU A 409 -31.22 10.51 -16.96
C LEU A 409 -32.66 10.95 -16.66
N GLU A 410 -33.32 10.32 -15.69
CA GLU A 410 -34.67 10.72 -15.25
C GLU A 410 -34.69 12.13 -14.67
N ARG A 411 -33.69 12.50 -13.82
CA ARG A 411 -33.56 13.85 -13.30
C ARG A 411 -33.36 14.89 -14.41
N LEU A 412 -32.51 14.60 -15.39
CA LEU A 412 -32.28 15.48 -16.53
C LEU A 412 -33.54 15.65 -17.38
N GLN A 413 -34.40 14.64 -17.49
CA GLN A 413 -35.68 14.74 -18.19
C GLN A 413 -36.71 15.58 -17.43
N ARG A 414 -36.74 15.48 -16.08
CA ARG A 414 -37.65 16.29 -15.23
C ARG A 414 -37.24 17.76 -15.13
N THR A 415 -35.98 18.10 -15.37
CA THR A 415 -35.48 19.50 -15.29
C THR A 415 -35.76 20.31 -16.57
N LYS A 416 -36.44 19.74 -17.55
CA LYS A 416 -36.75 20.42 -18.84
C LYS A 416 -38.14 21.04 -18.91
N TYR A 417 -38.84 21.17 -17.77
CA TYR A 417 -40.13 21.86 -17.72
C TYR A 417 -40.25 22.81 -16.54
#